data_161db0b801aa458fb98dbb014b9f7183
#
_entry.id   161db0b801aa458fb98dbb014b9f7183
#
_cell.length_a   1.000
_cell.length_b   1.000
_cell.length_c   1.000
_cell.angle_alpha   90.00
_cell.angle_beta   90.00
_cell.angle_gamma   90.00
#
_symmetry.space_group_name_H-M   'P 1'
#
loop_
_entity.id
_entity.type
_entity.pdbx_description
1 polymer ?
#
loop_
_entity_poly.entity_id
_entity_poly.type
_entity_poly.pdbx_seq_one_letter_code
_entity_poly.pdbx_strand_id
1 'polypeptide(L)'
;MVREVITERQLWKKLKNESKRIAWTRLENWALFGTPDLLGYAPSGNFFTLELKVTPPKKPNFVRFSPHQISFHIKHKKNTFVLV
;
A
#
# COMPACT_ATOMS: atom_id res chain seq x y z
N MET A 1 -3.84 -25.80 9.41
CA MET A 1 -2.78 -24.93 8.91
C MET A 1 -2.78 -23.61 9.67
N VAL A 2 -1.67 -23.30 10.29
CA VAL A 2 -1.56 -22.05 11.06
C VAL A 2 -1.33 -20.90 10.07
N ARG A 3 -2.17 -19.88 10.18
CA ARG A 3 -2.03 -18.69 9.35
C ARG A 3 -1.02 -17.74 9.98
N GLU A 4 -0.02 -17.38 9.23
CA GLU A 4 0.99 -16.44 9.66
C GLU A 4 0.41 -15.01 9.69
N VAL A 5 0.65 -14.30 10.80
CA VAL A 5 0.26 -12.91 10.95
C VAL A 5 1.38 -12.03 10.40
N ILE A 6 1.05 -11.26 9.36
CA ILE A 6 2.02 -10.36 8.72
C ILE A 6 1.69 -8.92 9.13
N THR A 7 2.71 -8.18 9.59
CA THR A 7 2.58 -6.75 9.86
C THR A 7 2.78 -5.95 8.57
N GLU A 8 2.36 -4.69 8.56
CA GLU A 8 2.62 -3.80 7.42
C GLU A 8 4.11 -3.66 7.14
N ARG A 9 4.93 -3.63 8.17
CA ARG A 9 6.39 -3.55 8.03
C ARG A 9 6.96 -4.78 7.32
N GLN A 10 6.46 -5.96 7.65
CA GLN A 10 6.86 -7.21 7.00
C GLN A 10 6.39 -7.25 5.55
N LEU A 11 5.18 -6.78 5.29
CA LEU A 11 4.64 -6.68 3.94
C LEU A 11 5.48 -5.74 3.08
N TRP A 12 5.86 -4.59 3.61
CA TRP A 12 6.75 -3.64 2.95
C TRP A 12 8.10 -4.25 2.61
N LYS A 13 8.69 -4.96 3.57
CA LYS A 13 9.97 -5.63 3.40
C LYS A 13 9.94 -6.67 2.28
N LYS A 14 8.88 -7.46 2.27
CA LYS A 14 8.65 -8.47 1.23
C LYS A 14 8.48 -7.83 -0.14
N LEU A 15 7.64 -6.81 -0.23
CA LEU A 15 7.41 -6.07 -1.47
C LEU A 15 8.72 -5.52 -2.04
N LYS A 16 9.53 -4.88 -1.20
CA LYS A 16 10.81 -4.30 -1.58
C LYS A 16 11.77 -5.35 -2.14
N ASN A 17 11.84 -6.51 -1.50
CA ASN A 17 12.71 -7.60 -1.92
C ASN A 17 12.27 -8.25 -3.22
N GLU A 18 10.97 -8.33 -3.47
CA GLU A 18 10.41 -8.99 -4.65
C GLU A 18 10.23 -8.06 -5.85
N SER A 19 10.39 -6.74 -5.66
CA SER A 19 10.17 -5.75 -6.72
C SER A 19 11.38 -4.81 -6.86
N LYS A 20 12.56 -5.37 -7.07
CA LYS A 20 13.82 -4.61 -7.13
C LYS A 20 13.92 -3.66 -8.31
N ARG A 21 13.13 -3.87 -9.35
CA ARG A 21 13.14 -3.02 -10.55
C ARG A 21 12.32 -1.74 -10.38
N ILE A 22 11.54 -1.66 -9.30
CA ILE A 22 10.72 -0.49 -9.00
C ILE A 22 11.46 0.37 -7.99
N ALA A 23 11.57 1.66 -8.28
CA ALA A 23 12.11 2.62 -7.33
C ALA A 23 11.00 3.03 -6.37
N TRP A 24 11.14 2.67 -5.12
CA TRP A 24 10.15 2.95 -4.08
C TRP A 24 10.53 4.17 -3.26
N THR A 25 9.57 5.04 -3.00
CA THR A 25 9.68 6.13 -2.06
C THR A 25 8.61 5.97 -1.00
N ARG A 26 9.02 5.92 0.25
CA ARG A 26 8.08 5.83 1.36
C ARG A 26 7.52 7.23 1.64
N LEU A 27 6.20 7.35 1.60
CA LEU A 27 5.54 8.62 1.85
C LEU A 27 5.24 8.76 3.33
N GLU A 28 5.99 9.63 4.00
CA GLU A 28 5.73 9.99 5.38
C GLU A 28 4.96 11.30 5.37
N ASN A 29 3.66 11.21 5.53
CA ASN A 29 2.83 12.40 5.41
C ASN A 29 2.11 12.69 6.72
N TRP A 30 2.54 13.75 7.36
CA TRP A 30 2.04 14.15 8.66
C TRP A 30 0.89 15.17 8.56
N ALA A 31 0.75 15.79 7.41
CA ALA A 31 -0.20 16.87 7.18
C ALA A 31 -1.43 16.45 6.36
N LEU A 32 -1.33 15.38 5.55
CA LEU A 32 -2.41 14.96 4.66
C LEU A 32 -2.87 13.55 5.00
N PHE A 33 -4.07 13.43 5.51
CA PHE A 33 -4.68 12.14 5.80
C PHE A 33 -5.08 11.43 4.51
N GLY A 34 -4.98 10.11 4.49
CA GLY A 34 -5.39 9.28 3.36
C GLY A 34 -4.35 9.18 2.25
N THR A 35 -3.20 9.82 2.38
CA THR A 35 -2.09 9.64 1.43
C THR A 35 -1.60 8.21 1.48
N PRO A 36 -1.38 7.55 0.32
CA PRO A 36 -0.85 6.19 0.28
C PRO A 36 0.54 6.09 0.92
N ASP A 37 0.89 4.87 1.34
CA ASP A 37 2.16 4.61 2.03
C ASP A 37 3.38 4.77 1.13
N LEU A 38 3.23 4.45 -0.16
CA LEU A 38 4.36 4.33 -1.07
C LEU A 38 4.10 5.02 -2.40
N LEU A 39 5.16 5.61 -2.94
CA LEU A 39 5.24 6.04 -4.33
C LEU A 39 6.20 5.11 -5.05
N GLY A 40 5.74 4.47 -6.12
CA GLY A 40 6.57 3.63 -6.96
C GLY A 40 6.86 4.29 -8.30
N TYR A 41 8.06 4.06 -8.81
CA TYR A 41 8.46 4.47 -10.15
C TYR A 41 8.85 3.23 -10.93
N ALA A 42 8.06 2.90 -11.94
CA ALA A 42 8.25 1.70 -12.74
C ALA A 42 9.32 1.89 -13.82
N PRO A 43 9.97 0.79 -14.29
CA PRO A 43 10.93 0.88 -15.40
C PRO A 43 10.36 1.50 -16.68
N SER A 44 9.04 1.43 -16.85
CA SER A 44 8.34 2.07 -17.99
C SER A 44 8.30 3.59 -17.91
N GLY A 45 8.72 4.19 -16.79
CA GLY A 45 8.67 5.64 -16.60
C GLY A 45 7.38 6.16 -15.99
N ASN A 46 6.51 5.29 -15.52
CA ASN A 46 5.25 5.67 -14.90
C ASN A 46 5.35 5.66 -13.38
N PHE A 47 4.77 6.68 -12.75
CA PHE A 47 4.57 6.71 -11.31
C PHE A 47 3.25 6.08 -10.94
N PHE A 48 3.21 5.46 -9.75
CA PHE A 48 1.99 4.94 -9.15
C PHE A 48 2.09 5.01 -7.63
N THR A 49 0.95 4.94 -6.97
CA THR A 49 0.90 4.91 -5.51
C THR A 49 0.40 3.56 -5.04
N LEU A 50 0.86 3.14 -3.87
CA LEU A 50 0.48 1.87 -3.28
C LEU A 50 0.17 2.04 -1.80
N GLU A 51 -1.01 1.60 -1.40
CA GLU A 51 -1.43 1.53 0.00
C GLU A 51 -1.23 0.11 0.50
N LEU A 52 -0.54 -0.04 1.62
CA LEU A 52 -0.33 -1.35 2.25
C LEU A 52 -1.44 -1.60 3.26
N LYS A 53 -2.08 -2.75 3.14
CA LYS A 53 -3.12 -3.21 4.08
C LYS A 53 -2.83 -4.62 4.54
N VAL A 54 -3.02 -4.86 5.82
CA VAL A 54 -2.97 -6.21 6.39
C VAL A 54 -4.34 -6.53 6.95
N THR A 55 -4.77 -7.77 6.79
CA THR A 55 -6.07 -8.21 7.29
C THR A 55 -5.91 -8.82 8.68
N PRO A 56 -6.92 -8.65 9.57
CA PRO A 56 -6.91 -9.30 10.87
C PRO A 56 -6.88 -10.82 10.73
N PRO A 57 -6.17 -11.56 11.61
CA PRO A 57 -6.13 -13.02 11.54
C PRO A 57 -7.50 -13.67 11.60
N LYS A 58 -8.43 -13.10 12.37
CA LYS A 58 -9.79 -13.63 12.54
C LYS A 58 -10.74 -13.24 11.40
N LYS A 59 -10.37 -12.24 10.60
CA LYS A 59 -11.20 -11.74 9.50
C LYS A 59 -10.32 -11.52 8.27
N PRO A 60 -9.84 -12.59 7.62
CA PRO A 60 -8.83 -12.47 6.56
C PRO A 60 -9.31 -11.75 5.31
N ASN A 61 -10.62 -11.65 5.10
CA ASN A 61 -11.18 -10.94 3.95
C ASN A 61 -11.65 -9.53 4.30
N PHE A 62 -11.35 -9.06 5.50
CA PHE A 62 -11.78 -7.75 5.96
C PHE A 62 -10.66 -6.74 5.75
N VAL A 63 -10.89 -5.77 4.88
CA VAL A 63 -9.97 -4.65 4.64
C VAL A 63 -10.66 -3.37 5.07
N ARG A 64 -10.03 -2.63 5.98
CA ARG A 64 -10.58 -1.37 6.49
C ARG A 64 -9.89 -0.18 5.83
N PHE A 65 -10.70 0.74 5.33
CA PHE A 65 -10.24 2.01 4.79
C PHE A 65 -10.80 3.17 5.61
N SER A 66 -9.96 4.17 5.88
CA SER A 66 -10.44 5.42 6.45
C SER A 66 -11.20 6.23 5.39
N PRO A 67 -12.10 7.15 5.79
CA PRO A 67 -12.76 8.04 4.83
C PRO A 67 -11.77 8.85 4.00
N HIS A 68 -10.64 9.22 4.56
CA HIS A 68 -9.59 9.97 3.84
C HIS A 68 -8.94 9.10 2.74
N GLN A 69 -8.70 7.82 3.02
CA GLN A 69 -8.16 6.88 2.04
C GLN A 69 -9.13 6.66 0.89
N ILE A 70 -10.41 6.50 1.18
CA ILE A 70 -11.45 6.37 0.16
C ILE A 70 -11.51 7.62 -0.70
N SER A 71 -11.50 8.80 -0.07
CA SER A 71 -11.50 10.08 -0.78
C SER A 71 -10.29 10.23 -1.71
N PHE A 72 -9.10 9.81 -1.26
CA PHE A 72 -7.90 9.84 -2.08
C PHE A 72 -8.06 8.99 -3.35
N HIS A 73 -8.53 7.75 -3.20
CA HIS A 73 -8.71 6.85 -4.33
C HIS A 73 -9.79 7.33 -5.30
N ILE A 74 -10.83 7.98 -4.82
CA ILE A 74 -11.87 8.58 -5.66
C ILE A 74 -11.29 9.72 -6.51
N LYS A 75 -10.41 10.54 -5.92
CA LYS A 75 -9.78 11.66 -6.63
C LYS A 75 -8.67 11.23 -7.57
N HIS A 76 -8.03 10.08 -7.29
CA HIS A 76 -6.88 9.58 -8.05
C HIS A 76 -7.23 8.22 -8.65
N LYS A 77 -7.98 8.22 -9.75
CA LYS A 77 -8.53 7.00 -10.34
C LYS A 77 -7.52 6.15 -11.10
N LYS A 78 -6.38 6.73 -11.50
CA LYS A 78 -5.35 6.03 -12.27
C LYS A 78 -4.07 5.88 -11.45
N ASN A 79 -3.38 4.76 -11.66
CA ASN A 79 -2.08 4.48 -11.06
C ASN A 79 -2.11 4.53 -9.51
N THR A 80 -3.20 4.06 -8.94
CA THR A 80 -3.40 4.02 -7.48
C THR A 80 -3.87 2.63 -7.10
N PHE A 81 -3.10 1.94 -6.27
CA PHE A 81 -3.33 0.53 -5.95
C PHE A 81 -3.33 0.29 -4.45
N VAL A 82 -3.93 -0.83 -4.07
CA VAL A 82 -3.93 -1.33 -2.70
C VAL A 82 -3.35 -2.74 -2.71
N LEU A 83 -2.35 -2.98 -1.87
CA LEU A 83 -1.78 -4.30 -1.66
C LEU A 83 -2.25 -4.85 -0.31
N VAL A 84 -2.82 -6.02 -0.37
CA VAL A 84 -3.32 -6.71 0.83
C VAL A 84 -2.51 -7.95 1.13
#